data_e76155650fd0fabca490b9e7fb3f98d3
#
_entry.id   e76155650fd0fabca490b9e7fb3f98d3
#
_cell.length_a   1.000
_cell.length_b   1.000
_cell.length_c   1.000
_cell.angle_alpha   90.00
_cell.angle_beta   90.00
_cell.angle_gamma   90.00
#
_symmetry.space_group_name_H-M   'P 1'
#
loop_
_entity.id
_entity.type
_entity.pdbx_description
1 polymer ?
#
loop_
_entity_poly.entity_id
_entity_poly.type
_entity_poly.pdbx_seq_one_letter_code
_entity_poly.pdbx_strand_id
1 'polypeptide(L)'
;MKEQLPKEHWELVDSMLDAKLSGIQDNPQATVVFLIHGIQTDGAWHKLVEKELSSLPHTNVEGLGYDFVSGFQLASPVRNTPIQKIAQSIREAKSLEPNAQFMVIAHSFGSYILSRILATSTDISFRRIILCGCIVPTSYPWGLYTKEMEKRSILNDVGTRDFYPVLATFSSFGYGSSGRKGFQVPHIKDRYFDYGHSDFFEPKNNHIAQYWKPFIADGNIVESDWDQEKPKLTNTINMLTHPWIGRSIFYAVIIGTLAAYYVW
;
A
#
# COMPACT_ATOMS: atom_id res chain seq x y z
N MET A 1 42.83 11.79 8.28
CA MET A 1 43.44 10.50 7.91
C MET A 1 44.51 10.67 6.80
N LYS A 2 44.24 11.44 5.75
CA LYS A 2 45.19 11.76 4.67
C LYS A 2 46.46 12.48 5.16
N GLU A 3 46.32 13.39 6.13
CA GLU A 3 47.45 14.18 6.71
C GLU A 3 48.46 13.36 7.54
N GLN A 4 48.16 12.11 7.85
CA GLN A 4 49.03 11.20 8.61
C GLN A 4 49.87 10.30 7.71
N LEU A 5 49.68 10.36 6.37
CA LEU A 5 50.43 9.55 5.40
C LEU A 5 51.48 10.40 4.69
N PRO A 6 52.65 9.81 4.31
CA PRO A 6 53.61 10.46 3.43
C PRO A 6 52.96 10.91 2.12
N LYS A 7 53.34 12.07 1.61
CA LYS A 7 52.75 12.68 0.40
C LYS A 7 52.82 11.77 -0.83
N GLU A 8 53.83 10.90 -0.91
CA GLU A 8 54.02 9.91 -1.98
C GLU A 8 52.88 8.87 -2.07
N HIS A 9 52.11 8.69 -0.99
CA HIS A 9 50.94 7.78 -0.99
C HIS A 9 49.59 8.46 -1.29
N TRP A 10 49.58 9.79 -1.47
CA TRP A 10 48.32 10.52 -1.67
C TRP A 10 47.66 10.18 -2.99
N GLU A 11 48.46 10.00 -4.08
CA GLU A 11 47.92 9.62 -5.39
C GLU A 11 47.28 8.23 -5.35
N LEU A 12 47.89 7.31 -4.60
CA LEU A 12 47.31 5.97 -4.41
C LEU A 12 46.01 6.01 -3.62
N VAL A 13 45.96 6.82 -2.55
CA VAL A 13 44.74 7.02 -1.74
C VAL A 13 43.64 7.66 -2.56
N ASP A 14 43.98 8.66 -3.38
CA ASP A 14 42.98 9.31 -4.26
C ASP A 14 42.48 8.34 -5.33
N SER A 15 43.35 7.56 -5.98
CA SER A 15 42.93 6.56 -6.97
C SER A 15 42.08 5.45 -6.36
N MET A 16 42.37 5.02 -5.12
CA MET A 16 41.54 4.03 -4.40
C MET A 16 40.20 4.64 -3.95
N LEU A 17 40.20 5.91 -3.60
CA LEU A 17 38.94 6.61 -3.23
C LEU A 17 38.06 6.82 -4.46
N ASP A 18 38.64 7.24 -5.57
CA ASP A 18 37.94 7.42 -6.85
C ASP A 18 37.41 6.08 -7.40
N ALA A 19 38.21 5.00 -7.32
CA ALA A 19 37.76 3.66 -7.69
C ALA A 19 36.61 3.16 -6.77
N LYS A 20 36.65 3.50 -5.49
CA LYS A 20 35.59 3.14 -4.54
C LYS A 20 34.34 3.99 -4.75
N LEU A 21 34.50 5.29 -5.08
CA LEU A 21 33.38 6.18 -5.39
C LEU A 21 32.74 5.85 -6.73
N SER A 22 33.53 5.52 -7.76
CA SER A 22 32.99 5.06 -9.06
C SER A 22 32.26 3.73 -8.92
N GLY A 23 32.81 2.78 -8.13
CA GLY A 23 32.11 1.52 -7.84
C GLY A 23 30.81 1.69 -7.02
N ILE A 24 30.68 2.79 -6.27
CA ILE A 24 29.43 3.14 -5.56
C ILE A 24 28.43 3.81 -6.50
N GLN A 25 28.91 4.57 -7.51
CA GLN A 25 28.05 5.23 -8.49
C GLN A 25 27.48 4.31 -9.58
N ASP A 26 28.21 3.22 -9.92
CA ASP A 26 27.83 2.32 -11.01
C ASP A 26 27.02 1.08 -10.60
N ASN A 27 26.75 0.90 -9.30
CA ASN A 27 25.89 -0.22 -8.89
C ASN A 27 24.44 0.29 -8.72
N PRO A 28 23.57 0.10 -9.71
CA PRO A 28 22.20 0.56 -9.61
C PRO A 28 21.55 -0.07 -8.39
N GLN A 29 20.98 0.79 -7.54
CA GLN A 29 20.37 0.36 -6.29
C GLN A 29 19.20 -0.59 -6.59
N ALA A 30 19.24 -1.79 -6.03
CA ALA A 30 18.16 -2.75 -6.17
C ALA A 30 16.84 -2.18 -5.62
N THR A 31 15.74 -2.50 -6.27
CA THR A 31 14.39 -2.13 -5.84
C THR A 31 13.62 -3.39 -5.47
N VAL A 32 13.05 -3.42 -4.28
CA VAL A 32 12.16 -4.49 -3.82
C VAL A 32 10.75 -3.91 -3.67
N VAL A 33 9.79 -4.50 -4.39
CA VAL A 33 8.38 -4.09 -4.36
C VAL A 33 7.58 -5.14 -3.63
N PHE A 34 7.15 -4.83 -2.42
CA PHE A 34 6.27 -5.71 -1.65
C PHE A 34 4.83 -5.60 -2.11
N LEU A 35 4.15 -6.74 -2.21
CA LEU A 35 2.72 -6.81 -2.51
C LEU A 35 1.98 -7.33 -1.28
N ILE A 36 1.06 -6.54 -0.73
CA ILE A 36 0.22 -6.93 0.41
C ILE A 36 -1.22 -7.04 -0.08
N HIS A 37 -1.72 -8.29 -0.16
CA HIS A 37 -3.06 -8.56 -0.67
C HIS A 37 -4.18 -8.31 0.36
N GLY A 38 -5.43 -8.32 -0.10
CA GLY A 38 -6.64 -8.30 0.73
C GLY A 38 -7.00 -9.66 1.31
N ILE A 39 -8.19 -9.74 1.91
CA ILE A 39 -8.78 -10.99 2.38
C ILE A 39 -9.28 -11.84 1.22
N GLN A 40 -9.34 -13.18 1.45
CA GLN A 40 -9.92 -14.13 0.50
C GLN A 40 -9.30 -14.10 -0.91
N THR A 41 -8.09 -13.58 -1.03
CA THR A 41 -7.35 -13.64 -2.29
C THR A 41 -6.14 -14.54 -2.10
N ASP A 42 -5.91 -15.42 -3.05
CA ASP A 42 -4.71 -16.26 -3.13
C ASP A 42 -3.50 -15.50 -3.71
N GLY A 43 -3.64 -14.17 -3.84
CA GLY A 43 -2.60 -13.33 -4.44
C GLY A 43 -2.44 -13.53 -5.95
N ALA A 44 -3.47 -14.03 -6.65
CA ALA A 44 -3.39 -14.27 -8.10
C ALA A 44 -2.93 -13.03 -8.89
N TRP A 45 -3.31 -11.83 -8.45
CA TRP A 45 -2.87 -10.57 -9.04
C TRP A 45 -1.37 -10.28 -8.83
N HIS A 46 -0.71 -10.92 -7.85
CA HIS A 46 0.73 -10.77 -7.63
C HIS A 46 1.53 -11.14 -8.87
N LYS A 47 1.15 -12.24 -9.55
CA LYS A 47 1.81 -12.69 -10.79
C LYS A 47 1.65 -11.69 -11.93
N LEU A 48 0.53 -10.96 -11.98
CA LEU A 48 0.32 -9.91 -12.97
C LEU A 48 1.24 -8.72 -12.71
N VAL A 49 1.33 -8.26 -11.46
CA VAL A 49 2.24 -7.19 -11.07
C VAL A 49 3.70 -7.59 -11.29
N GLU A 50 4.09 -8.78 -10.86
CA GLU A 50 5.43 -9.32 -11.06
C GLU A 50 5.79 -9.34 -12.55
N LYS A 51 4.92 -9.86 -13.40
CA LYS A 51 5.12 -9.91 -14.86
C LYS A 51 5.33 -8.50 -15.45
N GLU A 52 4.51 -7.53 -15.06
CA GLU A 52 4.61 -6.16 -15.60
C GLU A 52 5.86 -5.41 -15.09
N LEU A 53 6.23 -5.62 -13.83
CA LEU A 53 7.38 -4.95 -13.21
C LEU A 53 8.71 -5.66 -13.49
N SER A 54 8.70 -6.95 -13.90
CA SER A 54 9.94 -7.71 -14.22
C SER A 54 10.76 -7.12 -15.36
N SER A 55 10.17 -6.23 -16.17
CA SER A 55 10.89 -5.50 -17.21
C SER A 55 11.66 -4.28 -16.69
N LEU A 56 11.46 -3.90 -15.42
CA LEU A 56 12.26 -2.84 -14.79
C LEU A 56 13.61 -3.41 -14.33
N PRO A 57 14.72 -2.73 -14.63
CA PRO A 57 16.03 -3.21 -14.24
C PRO A 57 16.15 -3.25 -12.70
N HIS A 58 16.86 -4.27 -12.19
CA HIS A 58 17.16 -4.44 -10.77
C HIS A 58 15.94 -4.39 -9.84
N THR A 59 14.76 -4.79 -10.34
CA THR A 59 13.50 -4.77 -9.58
C THR A 59 13.08 -6.20 -9.26
N ASN A 60 12.94 -6.49 -7.97
CA ASN A 60 12.37 -7.72 -7.44
C ASN A 60 10.96 -7.44 -6.89
N VAL A 61 10.03 -8.36 -7.09
CA VAL A 61 8.64 -8.24 -6.62
C VAL A 61 8.37 -9.39 -5.67
N GLU A 62 7.99 -9.07 -4.44
CA GLU A 62 7.74 -10.05 -3.38
C GLU A 62 6.30 -9.98 -2.87
N GLY A 63 5.56 -11.06 -3.08
CA GLY A 63 4.24 -11.24 -2.50
C GLY A 63 4.32 -11.59 -1.01
N LEU A 64 3.89 -10.69 -0.14
CA LEU A 64 3.83 -10.94 1.29
C LEU A 64 2.52 -11.66 1.64
N GLY A 65 2.63 -12.95 1.92
CA GLY A 65 1.51 -13.80 2.27
C GLY A 65 1.23 -13.80 3.77
N TYR A 66 -0.05 -13.90 4.12
CA TYR A 66 -0.52 -14.24 5.45
C TYR A 66 -1.63 -15.28 5.32
N ASP A 67 -1.88 -16.03 6.41
CA ASP A 67 -2.88 -17.09 6.39
C ASP A 67 -4.27 -16.51 6.10
N PHE A 68 -5.15 -17.34 5.56
CA PHE A 68 -6.52 -16.95 5.21
C PHE A 68 -7.20 -16.26 6.40
N VAL A 69 -7.63 -15.02 6.20
CA VAL A 69 -8.40 -14.25 7.19
C VAL A 69 -9.86 -14.21 6.72
N SER A 70 -10.74 -14.82 7.51
CA SER A 70 -12.18 -14.74 7.25
C SER A 70 -12.75 -13.35 7.56
N GLY A 71 -13.89 -13.01 6.96
CA GLY A 71 -14.58 -11.75 7.25
C GLY A 71 -14.87 -11.53 8.75
N PHE A 72 -15.13 -12.61 9.51
CA PHE A 72 -15.31 -12.56 10.96
C PHE A 72 -14.04 -12.19 11.72
N GLN A 73 -12.89 -12.68 11.27
CA GLN A 73 -11.60 -12.37 11.90
C GLN A 73 -11.21 -10.90 11.73
N LEU A 74 -11.71 -10.22 10.68
CA LEU A 74 -11.50 -8.79 10.50
C LEU A 74 -12.10 -7.94 11.63
N ALA A 75 -13.20 -8.37 12.21
CA ALA A 75 -13.87 -7.69 13.31
C ALA A 75 -13.26 -8.06 14.69
N SER A 76 -12.34 -9.00 14.75
CA SER A 76 -11.77 -9.56 15.97
C SER A 76 -10.32 -9.10 16.22
N PRO A 77 -9.78 -9.23 17.44
CA PRO A 77 -8.35 -8.99 17.72
C PRO A 77 -7.38 -9.87 16.92
N VAL A 78 -7.83 -11.00 16.37
CA VAL A 78 -7.03 -11.90 15.52
C VAL A 78 -6.49 -11.20 14.27
N ARG A 79 -7.12 -10.08 13.83
CA ARG A 79 -6.61 -9.23 12.73
C ARG A 79 -5.19 -8.70 12.96
N ASN A 80 -4.66 -8.75 14.18
CA ASN A 80 -3.30 -8.29 14.49
C ASN A 80 -2.22 -9.31 14.09
N THR A 81 -2.56 -10.60 13.95
CA THR A 81 -1.61 -11.66 13.57
C THR A 81 -1.00 -11.42 12.16
N PRO A 82 -1.79 -11.11 11.11
CA PRO A 82 -1.23 -10.75 9.81
C PRO A 82 -0.28 -9.55 9.87
N ILE A 83 -0.57 -8.55 10.70
CA ILE A 83 0.26 -7.35 10.83
C ILE A 83 1.67 -7.71 11.31
N GLN A 84 1.78 -8.54 12.36
CA GLN A 84 3.07 -8.96 12.90
C GLN A 84 3.85 -9.83 11.91
N LYS A 85 3.16 -10.78 11.25
CA LYS A 85 3.77 -11.66 10.25
C LYS A 85 4.35 -10.87 9.07
N ILE A 86 3.57 -9.95 8.51
CA ILE A 86 4.01 -9.10 7.39
C ILE A 86 5.15 -8.16 7.83
N ALA A 87 5.06 -7.54 9.01
CA ALA A 87 6.14 -6.69 9.52
C ALA A 87 7.45 -7.47 9.68
N GLN A 88 7.38 -8.71 10.14
CA GLN A 88 8.54 -9.58 10.28
C GLN A 88 9.15 -9.92 8.91
N SER A 89 8.34 -10.32 7.92
CA SER A 89 8.83 -10.62 6.56
C SER A 89 9.50 -9.40 5.93
N ILE A 90 8.96 -8.19 6.12
CA ILE A 90 9.59 -6.95 5.64
C ILE A 90 10.95 -6.73 6.29
N ARG A 91 11.09 -6.96 7.61
CA ARG A 91 12.39 -6.82 8.31
C ARG A 91 13.41 -7.82 7.80
N GLU A 92 13.00 -9.05 7.58
CA GLU A 92 13.86 -10.11 7.04
C GLU A 92 14.38 -9.72 5.65
N ALA A 93 13.51 -9.31 4.74
CA ALA A 93 13.91 -8.83 3.41
C ALA A 93 14.85 -7.63 3.49
N LYS A 94 14.55 -6.64 4.36
CA LYS A 94 15.42 -5.48 4.58
C LYS A 94 16.79 -5.86 5.16
N SER A 95 16.87 -6.90 5.96
CA SER A 95 18.14 -7.38 6.50
C SER A 95 18.99 -8.10 5.46
N LEU A 96 18.36 -8.77 4.49
CA LEU A 96 19.04 -9.45 3.38
C LEU A 96 19.54 -8.46 2.32
N GLU A 97 18.80 -7.40 2.08
CA GLU A 97 19.12 -6.38 1.06
C GLU A 97 19.15 -4.95 1.68
N PRO A 98 20.09 -4.66 2.59
CA PRO A 98 20.07 -3.42 3.37
C PRO A 98 20.23 -2.14 2.53
N ASN A 99 20.78 -2.26 1.33
CA ASN A 99 20.99 -1.14 0.40
C ASN A 99 19.87 -1.01 -0.65
N ALA A 100 18.88 -1.90 -0.67
CA ALA A 100 17.78 -1.83 -1.62
C ALA A 100 16.81 -0.69 -1.29
N GLN A 101 16.13 -0.21 -2.33
CA GLN A 101 14.97 0.67 -2.17
C GLN A 101 13.72 -0.18 -1.98
N PHE A 102 12.99 0.06 -0.92
CA PHE A 102 11.76 -0.68 -0.63
C PHE A 102 10.53 0.13 -1.00
N MET A 103 9.64 -0.49 -1.75
CA MET A 103 8.35 0.05 -2.16
C MET A 103 7.25 -0.94 -1.81
N VAL A 104 6.00 -0.50 -1.78
CA VAL A 104 4.88 -1.39 -1.44
C VAL A 104 3.63 -1.05 -2.24
N ILE A 105 2.94 -2.09 -2.71
CA ILE A 105 1.60 -2.02 -3.27
C ILE A 105 0.67 -2.75 -2.33
N ALA A 106 -0.31 -2.05 -1.77
CA ALA A 106 -1.23 -2.61 -0.78
C ALA A 106 -2.69 -2.49 -1.25
N HIS A 107 -3.34 -3.64 -1.37
CA HIS A 107 -4.73 -3.75 -1.81
C HIS A 107 -5.67 -4.10 -0.67
N SER A 108 -6.81 -3.42 -0.58
CA SER A 108 -7.90 -3.78 0.32
C SER A 108 -7.44 -3.87 1.79
N PHE A 109 -7.61 -5.01 2.45
CA PHE A 109 -7.13 -5.25 3.82
C PHE A 109 -5.61 -5.11 3.96
N GLY A 110 -4.85 -5.34 2.89
CA GLY A 110 -3.42 -5.06 2.86
C GLY A 110 -3.08 -3.60 3.15
N SER A 111 -3.92 -2.66 2.73
CA SER A 111 -3.75 -1.23 3.06
C SER A 111 -3.92 -0.94 4.55
N TYR A 112 -4.84 -1.65 5.22
CA TYR A 112 -4.98 -1.58 6.67
C TYR A 112 -3.77 -2.17 7.38
N ILE A 113 -3.29 -3.36 6.97
CA ILE A 113 -2.07 -3.97 7.50
C ILE A 113 -0.91 -2.98 7.41
N LEU A 114 -0.67 -2.41 6.23
CA LEU A 114 0.38 -1.42 5.99
C LEU A 114 0.25 -0.21 6.93
N SER A 115 -0.96 0.35 7.05
CA SER A 115 -1.20 1.49 7.93
C SER A 115 -0.86 1.18 9.39
N ARG A 116 -1.16 -0.04 9.84
CA ARG A 116 -0.83 -0.48 11.22
C ARG A 116 0.67 -0.70 11.41
N ILE A 117 1.35 -1.29 10.42
CA ILE A 117 2.81 -1.46 10.45
C ILE A 117 3.49 -0.10 10.58
N LEU A 118 3.16 0.86 9.74
CA LEU A 118 3.74 2.21 9.79
C LEU A 118 3.45 2.94 11.11
N ALA A 119 2.30 2.69 11.73
CA ALA A 119 1.95 3.29 13.01
C ALA A 119 2.67 2.67 14.22
N THR A 120 3.17 1.44 14.09
CA THR A 120 3.75 0.68 15.22
C THR A 120 5.22 0.33 15.05
N SER A 121 5.80 0.56 13.88
CA SER A 121 7.17 0.16 13.54
C SER A 121 7.93 1.36 12.95
N THR A 122 8.83 1.94 13.73
CA THR A 122 9.67 3.07 13.31
C THR A 122 10.86 2.64 12.44
N ASP A 123 11.16 1.35 12.42
CA ASP A 123 12.25 0.71 11.66
C ASP A 123 11.84 0.33 10.23
N ILE A 124 10.54 0.44 9.90
CA ILE A 124 10.01 0.13 8.57
C ILE A 124 9.63 1.42 7.87
N SER A 125 10.25 1.67 6.73
CA SER A 125 9.96 2.79 5.83
C SER A 125 10.00 2.34 4.38
N PHE A 126 9.30 3.05 3.52
CA PHE A 126 9.23 2.78 2.08
C PHE A 126 9.55 4.04 1.30
N ARG A 127 10.19 3.87 0.13
CA ARG A 127 10.41 4.99 -0.79
C ARG A 127 9.10 5.43 -1.46
N ARG A 128 8.28 4.46 -1.88
CA ARG A 128 6.98 4.70 -2.53
C ARG A 128 5.93 3.72 -2.05
N ILE A 129 4.70 4.19 -1.98
CA ILE A 129 3.53 3.41 -1.57
C ILE A 129 2.43 3.58 -2.61
N ILE A 130 1.84 2.48 -3.04
CA ILE A 130 0.63 2.46 -3.85
C ILE A 130 -0.48 1.79 -3.04
N LEU A 131 -1.61 2.47 -2.91
CA LEU A 131 -2.82 1.95 -2.29
C LEU A 131 -3.90 1.81 -3.37
N CYS A 132 -4.64 0.70 -3.35
CA CYS A 132 -5.81 0.50 -4.20
C CYS A 132 -6.88 -0.28 -3.45
N GLY A 133 -8.17 -0.01 -3.72
CA GLY A 133 -9.26 -0.55 -2.93
C GLY A 133 -9.13 -0.29 -1.43
N CYS A 134 -8.54 0.83 -1.06
CA CYS A 134 -8.05 1.14 0.28
C CYS A 134 -9.17 1.22 1.31
N ILE A 135 -9.02 0.50 2.44
CA ILE A 135 -9.99 0.51 3.55
C ILE A 135 -9.50 1.28 4.78
N VAL A 136 -8.50 2.13 4.63
CA VAL A 136 -8.01 3.00 5.70
C VAL A 136 -8.93 4.22 5.85
N PRO A 137 -9.18 4.72 7.08
CA PRO A 137 -9.97 5.94 7.28
C PRO A 137 -9.38 7.14 6.53
N THR A 138 -10.22 7.99 5.97
CA THR A 138 -9.79 9.22 5.28
C THR A 138 -9.05 10.18 6.21
N SER A 139 -9.31 10.08 7.53
CA SER A 139 -8.64 10.84 8.60
C SER A 139 -7.33 10.22 9.10
N TYR A 140 -6.85 9.12 8.49
CA TYR A 140 -5.62 8.48 8.94
C TYR A 140 -4.42 9.43 8.77
N PRO A 141 -3.61 9.63 9.81
CA PRO A 141 -2.58 10.67 9.84
C PRO A 141 -1.28 10.21 9.15
N TRP A 142 -1.32 9.94 7.86
CA TRP A 142 -0.17 9.48 7.07
C TRP A 142 1.08 10.33 7.30
N GLY A 143 0.94 11.65 7.35
CA GLY A 143 2.05 12.57 7.55
C GLY A 143 2.83 12.39 8.85
N LEU A 144 2.27 11.71 9.86
CA LEU A 144 3.00 11.36 11.09
C LEU A 144 3.97 10.21 10.88
N TYR A 145 3.64 9.27 9.98
CA TYR A 145 4.37 8.03 9.79
C TYR A 145 5.22 8.01 8.52
N THR A 146 5.10 9.05 7.69
CA THR A 146 5.80 9.14 6.41
C THR A 146 6.62 10.43 6.28
N LYS A 147 7.08 10.99 7.41
CA LYS A 147 7.82 12.26 7.47
C LYS A 147 9.09 12.26 6.61
N GLU A 148 9.77 11.13 6.57
CA GLU A 148 11.02 10.94 5.83
C GLU A 148 10.80 10.62 4.35
N MET A 149 9.52 10.48 3.92
CA MET A 149 9.20 10.20 2.53
C MET A 149 9.15 11.49 1.71
N GLU A 150 9.53 11.39 0.44
CA GLU A 150 9.39 12.49 -0.52
C GLU A 150 7.92 12.91 -0.68
N LYS A 151 7.68 14.16 -1.01
CA LYS A 151 6.33 14.64 -1.33
C LYS A 151 5.77 13.83 -2.51
N ARG A 152 4.49 13.44 -2.41
CA ARG A 152 3.79 12.62 -3.41
C ARG A 152 4.40 11.24 -3.66
N SER A 153 5.04 10.67 -2.64
CA SER A 153 5.51 9.29 -2.69
C SER A 153 4.42 8.27 -2.34
N ILE A 154 3.20 8.72 -2.03
CA ILE A 154 2.04 7.88 -1.78
C ILE A 154 0.97 8.16 -2.82
N LEU A 155 0.62 7.12 -3.58
CA LEU A 155 -0.55 7.10 -4.46
C LEU A 155 -1.70 6.36 -3.80
N ASN A 156 -2.91 6.87 -3.95
CA ASN A 156 -4.13 6.17 -3.61
C ASN A 156 -5.02 6.10 -4.86
N ASP A 157 -5.10 4.94 -5.48
CA ASP A 157 -5.96 4.71 -6.62
C ASP A 157 -7.36 4.38 -6.16
N VAL A 158 -8.27 5.29 -6.45
CA VAL A 158 -9.65 5.33 -5.98
C VAL A 158 -10.57 4.71 -7.02
N GLY A 159 -11.26 3.63 -6.66
CA GLY A 159 -12.29 3.02 -7.49
C GLY A 159 -13.65 3.67 -7.21
N THR A 160 -14.18 4.46 -8.15
CA THR A 160 -15.44 5.20 -7.93
C THR A 160 -16.66 4.28 -7.83
N ARG A 161 -16.56 3.03 -8.33
CA ARG A 161 -17.59 1.99 -8.20
C ARG A 161 -17.30 0.99 -7.08
N ASP A 162 -16.19 1.17 -6.35
CA ASP A 162 -15.78 0.24 -5.30
C ASP A 162 -16.67 0.39 -4.05
N PHE A 163 -17.43 -0.65 -3.74
CA PHE A 163 -18.31 -0.70 -2.60
C PHE A 163 -17.67 -1.35 -1.36
N TYR A 164 -16.61 -2.13 -1.52
CA TYR A 164 -15.97 -2.85 -0.42
C TYR A 164 -15.42 -1.95 0.69
N PRO A 165 -14.76 -0.80 0.39
CA PRO A 165 -14.32 0.12 1.44
C PRO A 165 -15.48 0.69 2.28
N VAL A 166 -16.65 0.86 1.68
CA VAL A 166 -17.86 1.30 2.40
C VAL A 166 -18.33 0.20 3.35
N LEU A 167 -18.41 -1.05 2.88
CA LEU A 167 -18.77 -2.20 3.71
C LEU A 167 -17.77 -2.43 4.84
N ALA A 168 -16.47 -2.29 4.57
CA ALA A 168 -15.43 -2.37 5.59
C ALA A 168 -15.64 -1.35 6.70
N THR A 169 -16.04 -0.12 6.36
CA THR A 169 -16.34 0.94 7.35
C THR A 169 -17.43 0.53 8.33
N PHE A 170 -18.39 -0.28 7.89
CA PHE A 170 -19.48 -0.76 8.74
C PHE A 170 -19.10 -1.98 9.58
N SER A 171 -18.24 -2.85 9.05
CA SER A 171 -17.90 -4.12 9.68
C SER A 171 -17.07 -3.98 10.96
N SER A 172 -16.27 -2.92 11.10
CA SER A 172 -15.41 -2.75 12.28
C SER A 172 -14.90 -1.32 12.47
N PHE A 173 -14.47 -1.04 13.71
CA PHE A 173 -13.72 0.18 14.03
C PHE A 173 -12.30 0.13 13.46
N GLY A 174 -11.82 1.26 12.93
CA GLY A 174 -10.49 1.41 12.34
C GLY A 174 -10.43 1.19 10.84
N TYR A 175 -11.53 0.79 10.20
CA TYR A 175 -11.67 0.78 8.74
C TYR A 175 -12.37 2.04 8.25
N GLY A 176 -12.13 2.37 6.99
CA GLY A 176 -12.67 3.54 6.31
C GLY A 176 -12.84 3.32 4.82
N SER A 177 -13.12 4.39 4.10
CA SER A 177 -13.55 4.34 2.69
C SER A 177 -12.64 5.16 1.77
N SER A 178 -11.35 5.32 2.10
CA SER A 178 -10.43 6.11 1.28
C SER A 178 -10.23 5.55 -0.13
N GLY A 179 -10.36 4.23 -0.34
CA GLY A 179 -10.34 3.62 -1.67
C GLY A 179 -11.53 3.97 -2.55
N ARG A 180 -12.58 4.63 -2.00
CA ARG A 180 -13.73 5.14 -2.75
C ARG A 180 -13.81 6.66 -2.73
N LYS A 181 -13.38 7.31 -1.64
CA LYS A 181 -13.56 8.75 -1.41
C LYS A 181 -12.28 9.56 -1.62
N GLY A 182 -11.11 8.88 -1.64
CA GLY A 182 -9.81 9.52 -1.51
C GLY A 182 -9.52 9.95 -0.09
N PHE A 183 -8.27 10.29 0.19
CA PHE A 183 -7.83 10.90 1.45
C PHE A 183 -8.00 12.42 1.44
N GLN A 184 -7.83 13.05 0.28
CA GLN A 184 -7.93 14.49 0.06
C GLN A 184 -6.96 15.29 0.95
N VAL A 185 -5.74 14.78 1.13
CA VAL A 185 -4.66 15.42 1.91
C VAL A 185 -3.45 15.70 1.02
N PRO A 186 -2.69 16.78 1.27
CA PRO A 186 -1.66 17.27 0.33
C PRO A 186 -0.50 16.30 0.04
N HIS A 187 -0.20 15.39 0.95
CA HIS A 187 0.93 14.46 0.86
C HIS A 187 0.57 13.11 0.21
N ILE A 188 -0.70 12.88 -0.09
CA ILE A 188 -1.17 11.71 -0.84
C ILE A 188 -1.75 12.18 -2.16
N LYS A 189 -1.35 11.53 -3.24
CA LYS A 189 -1.98 11.74 -4.54
C LYS A 189 -3.12 10.75 -4.72
N ASP A 190 -4.36 11.24 -4.60
CA ASP A 190 -5.54 10.47 -5.00
C ASP A 190 -5.70 10.53 -6.52
N ARG A 191 -5.88 9.37 -7.18
CA ARG A 191 -6.27 9.24 -8.59
C ARG A 191 -7.58 8.50 -8.67
N TYR A 192 -8.51 8.96 -9.47
CA TYR A 192 -9.86 8.40 -9.56
C TYR A 192 -10.02 7.62 -10.86
N PHE A 193 -10.67 6.45 -10.77
CA PHE A 193 -10.93 5.56 -11.90
C PHE A 193 -12.35 5.03 -11.82
N ASP A 194 -12.99 4.75 -12.97
CA ASP A 194 -14.30 4.08 -13.03
C ASP A 194 -14.16 2.57 -12.75
N TYR A 195 -13.61 2.24 -11.60
CA TYR A 195 -13.23 0.89 -11.19
C TYR A 195 -14.03 0.42 -9.99
N GLY A 196 -14.34 -0.88 -9.98
CA GLY A 196 -14.68 -1.65 -8.80
C GLY A 196 -13.43 -2.08 -8.03
N HIS A 197 -13.63 -2.97 -7.04
CA HIS A 197 -12.60 -3.32 -6.04
C HIS A 197 -11.31 -3.93 -6.61
N SER A 198 -11.42 -4.73 -7.66
CA SER A 198 -10.30 -5.48 -8.23
C SER A 198 -9.99 -5.10 -9.68
N ASP A 199 -10.68 -4.10 -10.24
CA ASP A 199 -10.52 -3.71 -11.66
C ASP A 199 -9.11 -3.17 -11.97
N PHE A 200 -8.34 -2.79 -10.95
CA PHE A 200 -6.93 -2.41 -11.05
C PHE A 200 -6.05 -3.55 -11.61
N PHE A 201 -6.48 -4.78 -11.43
CA PHE A 201 -5.75 -5.98 -11.85
C PHE A 201 -6.31 -6.60 -13.13
N GLU A 202 -7.37 -6.06 -13.68
CA GLU A 202 -7.95 -6.56 -14.92
C GLU A 202 -7.02 -6.25 -16.11
N PRO A 203 -6.57 -7.26 -16.87
CA PRO A 203 -5.63 -7.05 -17.98
C PRO A 203 -6.11 -6.04 -19.03
N LYS A 204 -7.42 -5.98 -19.27
CA LYS A 204 -8.03 -5.04 -20.24
C LYS A 204 -7.80 -3.56 -19.86
N ASN A 205 -7.62 -3.27 -18.57
CA ASN A 205 -7.43 -1.91 -18.09
C ASN A 205 -5.98 -1.44 -18.16
N ASN A 206 -5.04 -2.36 -18.40
CA ASN A 206 -3.60 -2.08 -18.51
C ASN A 206 -3.04 -1.19 -17.39
N HIS A 207 -3.68 -1.23 -16.21
CA HIS A 207 -3.47 -0.27 -15.12
C HIS A 207 -2.06 -0.32 -14.55
N ILE A 208 -1.53 -1.53 -14.35
CA ILE A 208 -0.20 -1.75 -13.78
C ILE A 208 0.87 -1.14 -14.70
N ALA A 209 0.81 -1.43 -15.99
CA ALA A 209 1.78 -0.94 -16.96
C ALA A 209 1.67 0.58 -17.17
N GLN A 210 0.45 1.12 -17.24
CA GLN A 210 0.21 2.52 -17.56
C GLN A 210 0.46 3.44 -16.37
N TYR A 211 0.06 3.03 -15.14
CA TYR A 211 0.01 3.93 -13.99
C TYR A 211 0.99 3.56 -12.87
N TRP A 212 1.22 2.27 -12.60
CA TRP A 212 2.08 1.86 -11.50
C TRP A 212 3.54 1.74 -11.90
N LYS A 213 3.80 1.16 -13.05
CA LYS A 213 5.17 0.95 -13.54
C LYS A 213 5.98 2.24 -13.67
N PRO A 214 5.49 3.36 -14.27
CA PRO A 214 6.22 4.63 -14.29
C PRO A 214 6.48 5.19 -12.89
N PHE A 215 5.51 5.02 -11.98
CA PHE A 215 5.68 5.47 -10.61
C PHE A 215 6.71 4.64 -9.84
N ILE A 216 6.72 3.32 -10.01
CA ILE A 216 7.73 2.44 -9.39
C ILE A 216 9.11 2.72 -9.96
N ALA A 217 9.24 2.92 -11.27
CA ALA A 217 10.52 3.13 -11.94
C ALA A 217 11.21 4.42 -11.47
N ASP A 218 10.56 5.55 -11.62
CA ASP A 218 11.18 6.88 -11.47
C ASP A 218 10.35 7.88 -10.65
N GLY A 219 9.16 7.47 -10.16
CA GLY A 219 8.26 8.35 -9.42
C GLY A 219 7.34 9.17 -10.31
N ASN A 220 7.31 8.89 -11.61
CA ASN A 220 6.45 9.61 -12.53
C ASN A 220 4.98 9.29 -12.26
N ILE A 221 4.19 10.33 -11.94
CA ILE A 221 2.76 10.20 -11.64
C ILE A 221 1.98 10.47 -12.92
N VAL A 222 1.51 9.41 -13.54
CA VAL A 222 0.56 9.50 -14.66
C VAL A 222 -0.82 9.82 -14.10
N GLU A 223 -1.41 10.94 -14.53
CA GLU A 223 -2.76 11.32 -14.12
C GLU A 223 -3.79 10.34 -14.70
N SER A 224 -4.92 10.17 -14.01
CA SER A 224 -6.02 9.38 -14.56
C SER A 224 -6.81 10.19 -15.58
N ASP A 225 -7.33 9.52 -16.60
CA ASP A 225 -8.21 10.13 -17.62
C ASP A 225 -9.63 10.36 -17.10
N TRP A 226 -9.90 9.99 -15.84
CA TRP A 226 -11.20 10.14 -15.22
C TRP A 226 -11.49 11.61 -14.93
N ASP A 227 -12.49 12.16 -15.62
CA ASP A 227 -12.99 13.49 -15.34
C ASP A 227 -13.63 13.50 -13.94
N GLN A 228 -13.09 14.35 -13.05
CA GLN A 228 -13.30 14.29 -11.61
C GLN A 228 -14.70 14.75 -11.16
N GLU A 229 -15.74 14.37 -11.85
CA GLU A 229 -17.06 14.42 -11.24
C GLU A 229 -17.08 13.43 -10.08
N LYS A 230 -16.78 13.94 -8.88
CA LYS A 230 -16.95 13.17 -7.64
C LYS A 230 -18.30 12.47 -7.70
N PRO A 231 -18.38 11.15 -7.44
CA PRO A 231 -19.63 10.45 -7.48
C PRO A 231 -20.64 11.22 -6.62
N LYS A 232 -21.66 11.78 -7.25
CA LYS A 232 -22.78 12.46 -6.56
C LYS A 232 -23.56 11.39 -5.82
N LEU A 233 -23.05 11.01 -4.64
CA LEU A 233 -23.88 10.27 -3.70
C LEU A 233 -25.01 11.20 -3.27
N THR A 234 -26.24 10.81 -3.55
CA THR A 234 -27.40 11.54 -3.04
C THR A 234 -27.28 11.66 -1.51
N ASN A 235 -27.79 12.76 -0.93
CA ASN A 235 -27.73 13.00 0.52
C ASN A 235 -28.25 11.81 1.34
N THR A 236 -29.23 11.07 0.82
CA THR A 236 -29.77 9.85 1.45
C THR A 236 -28.72 8.72 1.51
N ILE A 237 -27.96 8.49 0.45
CA ILE A 237 -26.88 7.48 0.44
C ILE A 237 -25.74 7.94 1.35
N ASN A 238 -25.42 9.23 1.39
CA ASN A 238 -24.42 9.77 2.33
C ASN A 238 -24.85 9.57 3.80
N MET A 239 -26.13 9.71 4.12
CA MET A 239 -26.65 9.44 5.45
C MET A 239 -26.57 7.95 5.80
N LEU A 240 -26.97 7.05 4.90
CA LEU A 240 -26.89 5.61 5.11
C LEU A 240 -25.44 5.09 5.17
N THR A 241 -24.50 5.76 4.49
CA THR A 241 -23.08 5.45 4.55
C THR A 241 -22.36 6.16 5.69
N HIS A 242 -23.08 6.88 6.57
CA HIS A 242 -22.50 7.42 7.79
C HIS A 242 -22.01 6.26 8.70
N PRO A 243 -20.76 6.26 9.17
CA PRO A 243 -20.18 5.11 9.85
C PRO A 243 -20.99 4.58 11.04
N TRP A 244 -21.60 5.44 11.83
CA TRP A 244 -22.41 5.05 12.97
C TRP A 244 -23.73 4.39 12.57
N ILE A 245 -24.43 4.94 11.58
CA ILE A 245 -25.69 4.40 11.09
C ILE A 245 -25.46 3.05 10.42
N GLY A 246 -24.49 2.98 9.52
CA GLY A 246 -24.14 1.74 8.83
C GLY A 246 -23.73 0.63 9.79
N ARG A 247 -22.92 0.95 10.83
CA ARG A 247 -22.54 -0.02 11.87
C ARG A 247 -23.75 -0.50 12.67
N SER A 248 -24.63 0.41 13.09
CA SER A 248 -25.82 0.04 13.84
C SER A 248 -26.71 -0.92 13.05
N ILE A 249 -26.90 -0.67 11.76
CA ILE A 249 -27.66 -1.55 10.86
C ILE A 249 -26.94 -2.90 10.71
N PHE A 250 -25.63 -2.89 10.47
CA PHE A 250 -24.84 -4.10 10.28
C PHE A 250 -24.91 -5.02 11.51
N TYR A 251 -24.69 -4.48 12.71
CA TYR A 251 -24.77 -5.26 13.94
C TYR A 251 -26.20 -5.69 14.27
N ALA A 252 -27.21 -4.89 13.98
CA ALA A 252 -28.61 -5.29 14.14
C ALA A 252 -28.98 -6.48 13.25
N VAL A 253 -28.50 -6.49 12.00
CA VAL A 253 -28.68 -7.63 11.08
C VAL A 253 -27.98 -8.88 11.61
N ILE A 254 -26.72 -8.77 12.05
CA ILE A 254 -25.98 -9.92 12.61
C ILE A 254 -26.70 -10.46 13.85
N ILE A 255 -27.07 -9.62 14.80
CA ILE A 255 -27.76 -10.04 16.02
C ILE A 255 -29.12 -10.69 15.67
N GLY A 256 -29.87 -10.10 14.76
CA GLY A 256 -31.13 -10.65 14.29
C GLY A 256 -30.97 -12.02 13.62
N THR A 257 -29.96 -12.21 12.82
CA THR A 257 -29.66 -13.48 12.16
C THR A 257 -29.24 -14.55 13.18
N LEU A 258 -28.38 -14.20 14.15
CA LEU A 258 -27.99 -15.11 15.23
C LEU A 258 -29.18 -15.47 16.11
N ALA A 259 -30.01 -14.51 16.49
CA ALA A 259 -31.22 -14.78 17.26
C ALA A 259 -32.18 -15.71 16.53
N ALA A 260 -32.39 -15.49 15.23
CA ALA A 260 -33.21 -16.38 14.41
C ALA A 260 -32.64 -17.82 14.33
N TYR A 261 -31.32 -17.94 14.25
CA TYR A 261 -30.63 -19.25 14.22
C TYR A 261 -30.76 -20.04 15.54
N TYR A 262 -30.80 -19.34 16.70
CA TYR A 262 -30.94 -19.99 18.00
C TYR A 262 -32.39 -20.24 18.42
N VAL A 263 -33.36 -19.67 17.72
CA VAL A 263 -34.81 -19.84 18.02
C VAL A 263 -35.43 -20.95 17.16
N TRP A 264 -34.75 -21.36 16.07
CA TRP A 264 -35.09 -22.52 15.22
C TRP A 264 -34.13 -23.66 15.46
#